data_8fd81fc0f1c55350cf04c9a9cab39c32
#
_entry.id   8fd81fc0f1c55350cf04c9a9cab39c32
#
_cell.length_a   1.000
_cell.length_b   1.000
_cell.length_c   1.000
_cell.angle_alpha   90.00
_cell.angle_beta   90.00
_cell.angle_gamma   90.00
#
_symmetry.space_group_name_H-M   'P 1'
#
loop_
_entity.id
_entity.type
_entity.pdbx_description
1 polymer ?
#
loop_
_entity_poly.entity_id
_entity_poly.type
_entity_poly.pdbx_seq_one_letter_code
_entity_poly.pdbx_strand_id
1 'polypeptide(L)'
;MSRSLDDICWFPMYCSYRSELKVKRELDRLHVACYLPMEYQLVEHDGERRRQLVPAIHNLIFVHDSQREITKLKMYNKVCTSLQYMVRSGADDEKSEILVIPRNDMENFIRVSSSLDEHVRHLTYSDYLDKQGKRVRIIDGNFAGVEGVIKRIKRDRIVVVLLKGIAAVAITQLPPSFIELIDDNKD
;
A
#
# COMPACT_ATOMS: atom_id res chain seq x y z
N MET A 1 -22.47 -0.22 11.19
CA MET A 1 -22.09 -1.27 12.17
C MET A 1 -20.66 -1.04 12.60
N SER A 2 -20.38 -1.02 13.89
CA SER A 2 -19.01 -0.89 14.41
C SER A 2 -18.26 -2.20 14.15
N ARG A 3 -17.02 -2.12 13.62
CA ARG A 3 -16.14 -3.27 13.40
C ARG A 3 -15.78 -3.95 14.72
N SER A 4 -15.76 -5.30 14.75
CA SER A 4 -15.26 -6.05 15.91
C SER A 4 -13.74 -5.91 16.04
N LEU A 5 -13.24 -5.92 17.28
CA LEU A 5 -11.80 -5.96 17.56
C LEU A 5 -11.15 -7.28 17.14
N ASP A 6 -11.95 -8.31 16.89
CA ASP A 6 -11.51 -9.64 16.47
C ASP A 6 -11.56 -9.85 14.96
N ASP A 7 -12.12 -8.89 14.21
CA ASP A 7 -12.13 -8.96 12.74
C ASP A 7 -10.73 -8.86 12.19
N ILE A 8 -10.34 -9.82 11.35
CA ILE A 8 -9.05 -9.84 10.67
C ILE A 8 -9.11 -8.86 9.49
N CYS A 9 -8.27 -7.84 9.54
CA CYS A 9 -8.21 -6.76 8.56
C CYS A 9 -6.77 -6.40 8.19
N TRP A 10 -6.60 -5.72 7.07
CA TRP A 10 -5.36 -5.05 6.74
C TRP A 10 -5.29 -3.68 7.40
N PHE A 11 -4.30 -3.48 8.25
CA PHE A 11 -4.03 -2.21 8.92
C PHE A 11 -2.80 -1.55 8.35
N PRO A 12 -2.92 -0.33 7.78
CA PRO A 12 -1.76 0.49 7.51
C PRO A 12 -1.21 1.01 8.85
N MET A 13 0.07 0.81 9.07
CA MET A 13 0.71 1.20 10.33
C MET A 13 1.98 1.99 10.08
N TYR A 14 2.15 3.05 10.85
CA TYR A 14 3.43 3.74 10.93
C TYR A 14 4.40 2.93 11.79
N CYS A 15 5.67 2.93 11.39
CA CYS A 15 6.78 2.46 12.20
C CYS A 15 7.84 3.56 12.34
N SER A 16 8.73 3.42 13.31
CA SER A 16 9.80 4.39 13.52
C SER A 16 10.70 4.48 12.29
N TYR A 17 11.35 5.62 12.13
CA TYR A 17 12.24 5.90 11.01
C TYR A 17 13.28 4.79 10.82
N ARG A 18 13.36 4.27 9.60
CA ARG A 18 14.26 3.18 9.17
C ARG A 18 14.11 1.87 9.97
N SER A 19 12.96 1.64 10.62
CA SER A 19 12.71 0.39 11.35
C SER A 19 11.87 -0.61 10.56
N GLU A 20 11.43 -0.28 9.35
CA GLU A 20 10.51 -1.06 8.53
C GLU A 20 10.98 -2.50 8.35
N LEU A 21 12.23 -2.69 7.92
CA LEU A 21 12.82 -4.02 7.71
C LEU A 21 13.00 -4.80 9.02
N LYS A 22 13.27 -4.10 10.14
CA LYS A 22 13.38 -4.73 11.45
C LYS A 22 12.02 -5.21 11.93
N VAL A 23 11.00 -4.37 11.79
CA VAL A 23 9.61 -4.71 12.14
C VAL A 23 9.11 -5.87 11.27
N LYS A 24 9.34 -5.80 9.95
CA LYS A 24 8.97 -6.88 9.03
C LYS A 24 9.57 -8.22 9.45
N ARG A 25 10.89 -8.26 9.69
CA ARG A 25 11.56 -9.50 10.15
C ARG A 25 10.97 -10.05 11.44
N GLU A 26 10.59 -9.18 12.37
CA GLU A 26 9.98 -9.60 13.63
C GLU A 26 8.56 -10.15 13.43
N LEU A 27 7.75 -9.50 12.60
CA LEU A 27 6.42 -9.99 12.24
C LEU A 27 6.50 -11.34 11.52
N ASP A 28 7.43 -11.49 10.56
CA ASP A 28 7.69 -12.76 9.87
C ASP A 28 8.08 -13.87 10.86
N ARG A 29 8.94 -13.57 11.83
CA ARG A 29 9.36 -14.50 12.90
C ARG A 29 8.18 -14.95 13.78
N LEU A 30 7.23 -14.07 13.99
CA LEU A 30 6.01 -14.32 14.77
C LEU A 30 4.87 -14.92 13.93
N HIS A 31 5.12 -15.19 12.66
CA HIS A 31 4.12 -15.67 11.69
C HIS A 31 2.89 -14.75 11.55
N VAL A 32 3.07 -13.45 11.78
CA VAL A 32 2.04 -12.45 11.54
C VAL A 32 2.13 -11.98 10.10
N ALA A 33 1.04 -12.13 9.35
CA ALA A 33 0.99 -11.71 7.96
C ALA A 33 1.19 -10.20 7.84
N CYS A 34 2.17 -9.79 7.04
CA CYS A 34 2.48 -8.39 6.81
C CYS A 34 2.98 -8.15 5.39
N TYR A 35 2.86 -6.91 4.93
CA TYR A 35 3.37 -6.48 3.64
C TYR A 35 4.16 -5.17 3.78
N LEU A 36 5.37 -5.16 3.26
CA LEU A 36 6.23 -3.99 3.15
C LEU A 36 6.51 -3.74 1.67
N PRO A 37 6.00 -2.66 1.07
CA PRO A 37 6.31 -2.31 -0.31
C PRO A 37 7.80 -2.06 -0.48
N MET A 38 8.40 -2.71 -1.47
CA MET A 38 9.83 -2.62 -1.75
C MET A 38 10.06 -2.16 -3.19
N GLU A 39 11.16 -1.45 -3.41
CA GLU A 39 11.60 -1.05 -4.75
C GLU A 39 13.11 -1.11 -4.88
N TYR A 40 13.60 -1.19 -6.12
CA TYR A 40 15.02 -1.10 -6.38
C TYR A 40 15.46 0.36 -6.52
N GLN A 41 16.42 0.75 -5.70
CA GLN A 41 17.10 2.05 -5.80
C GLN A 41 18.61 1.88 -6.05
N LEU A 42 19.20 2.85 -6.75
CA LEU A 42 20.64 2.96 -6.85
C LEU A 42 21.16 3.67 -5.59
N VAL A 43 21.85 2.90 -4.74
CA VAL A 43 22.45 3.41 -3.50
C VAL A 43 23.97 3.51 -3.72
N GLU A 44 24.56 4.64 -3.33
CA GLU A 44 25.99 4.83 -3.36
C GLU A 44 26.58 4.39 -2.01
N HIS A 45 27.51 3.45 -2.07
CA HIS A 45 28.26 2.97 -0.92
C HIS A 45 29.75 2.88 -1.31
N ASP A 46 30.61 3.54 -0.57
CA ASP A 46 32.06 3.58 -0.80
C ASP A 46 32.47 4.01 -2.25
N GLY A 47 31.69 4.94 -2.85
CA GLY A 47 31.93 5.43 -4.20
C GLY A 47 31.43 4.52 -5.31
N GLU A 48 30.84 3.37 -4.98
CA GLU A 48 30.21 2.46 -5.95
C GLU A 48 28.69 2.57 -5.89
N ARG A 49 28.05 2.64 -7.06
CA ARG A 49 26.60 2.60 -7.19
C ARG A 49 26.14 1.17 -7.32
N ARG A 50 25.35 0.71 -6.35
CA ARG A 50 24.75 -0.63 -6.35
C ARG A 50 23.22 -0.55 -6.33
N ARG A 51 22.59 -1.43 -7.11
CA ARG A 51 21.12 -1.59 -7.07
C ARG A 51 20.75 -2.36 -5.81
N GLN A 52 20.00 -1.73 -4.93
CA GLN A 52 19.57 -2.30 -3.66
C GLN A 52 18.06 -2.27 -3.54
N LEU A 53 17.49 -3.34 -2.97
CA LEU A 53 16.07 -3.42 -2.65
C LEU A 53 15.83 -2.70 -1.30
N VAL A 54 15.03 -1.65 -1.33
CA VAL A 54 14.73 -0.80 -0.17
C VAL A 54 13.22 -0.62 0.01
N PRO A 55 12.74 -0.24 1.22
CA PRO A 55 11.34 0.14 1.39
C PRO A 55 10.96 1.28 0.45
N ALA A 56 9.91 1.07 -0.34
CA ALA A 56 9.43 2.04 -1.32
C ALA A 56 8.67 3.21 -0.67
N ILE A 57 8.07 2.97 0.49
CA ILE A 57 7.34 3.97 1.27
C ILE A 57 7.92 3.97 2.68
N HIS A 58 8.48 5.12 3.07
CA HIS A 58 9.10 5.25 4.39
C HIS A 58 8.08 5.23 5.51
N ASN A 59 8.47 4.61 6.63
CA ASN A 59 7.69 4.54 7.88
C ASN A 59 6.34 3.84 7.75
N LEU A 60 6.07 3.07 6.69
CA LEU A 60 4.80 2.40 6.44
C LEU A 60 5.00 0.89 6.30
N ILE A 61 4.20 0.13 7.03
CA ILE A 61 4.05 -1.31 6.88
C ILE A 61 2.56 -1.67 7.00
N PHE A 62 2.13 -2.68 6.27
CA PHE A 62 0.76 -3.21 6.34
C PHE A 62 0.76 -4.50 7.15
N VAL A 63 -0.12 -4.60 8.13
CA VAL A 63 -0.26 -5.77 9.02
C VAL A 63 -1.65 -6.36 8.85
N HIS A 64 -1.73 -7.68 8.69
CA HIS A 64 -2.98 -8.41 8.51
C HIS A 64 -3.25 -9.32 9.69
N ASP A 65 -4.07 -8.84 10.61
CA ASP A 65 -4.50 -9.56 11.81
C ASP A 65 -5.73 -8.87 12.42
N SER A 66 -6.18 -9.32 13.57
CA SER A 66 -7.18 -8.62 14.38
C SER A 66 -6.56 -7.44 15.13
N GLN A 67 -7.35 -6.41 15.38
CA GLN A 67 -6.90 -5.26 16.17
C GLN A 67 -6.45 -5.69 17.57
N ARG A 68 -7.12 -6.70 18.15
CA ARG A 68 -6.78 -7.26 19.47
C ARG A 68 -5.36 -7.83 19.49
N GLU A 69 -5.01 -8.67 18.52
CA GLU A 69 -3.68 -9.31 18.46
C GLU A 69 -2.57 -8.31 18.14
N ILE A 70 -2.80 -7.38 17.21
CA ILE A 70 -1.85 -6.31 16.93
C ILE A 70 -1.61 -5.44 18.18
N THR A 71 -2.66 -5.13 18.95
CA THR A 71 -2.51 -4.36 20.20
C THR A 71 -1.68 -5.13 21.23
N LYS A 72 -1.89 -6.44 21.38
CA LYS A 72 -1.05 -7.29 22.24
C LYS A 72 0.41 -7.28 21.78
N LEU A 73 0.67 -7.43 20.47
CA LEU A 73 2.01 -7.34 19.91
C LEU A 73 2.69 -6.01 20.28
N LYS A 74 1.99 -4.90 20.13
CA LYS A 74 2.50 -3.57 20.51
C LYS A 74 2.83 -3.45 21.99
N MET A 75 2.07 -4.12 22.85
CA MET A 75 2.28 -4.07 24.31
C MET A 75 3.44 -4.93 24.78
N TYR A 76 3.62 -6.11 24.20
CA TYR A 76 4.53 -7.13 24.75
C TYR A 76 5.78 -7.38 23.92
N ASN A 77 5.84 -6.88 22.68
CA ASN A 77 7.00 -7.07 21.81
C ASN A 77 7.76 -5.77 21.62
N LYS A 78 9.04 -5.74 22.08
CA LYS A 78 9.90 -4.55 22.06
C LYS A 78 10.10 -3.94 20.66
N VAL A 79 10.07 -4.76 19.61
CA VAL A 79 10.23 -4.28 18.23
C VAL A 79 8.93 -3.68 17.71
N CYS A 80 7.80 -4.32 18.02
CA CYS A 80 6.48 -3.90 17.58
C CYS A 80 5.89 -2.73 18.38
N THR A 81 6.50 -2.33 19.50
CA THR A 81 6.10 -1.15 20.30
C THR A 81 6.08 0.14 19.48
N SER A 82 6.94 0.23 18.45
CA SER A 82 7.02 1.40 17.57
C SER A 82 5.88 1.50 16.55
N LEU A 83 5.10 0.43 16.38
CA LEU A 83 3.97 0.43 15.46
C LEU A 83 2.86 1.35 15.95
N GLN A 84 2.33 2.19 15.06
CA GLN A 84 1.20 3.07 15.36
C GLN A 84 0.13 2.90 14.28
N TYR A 85 -1.13 2.77 14.70
CA TYR A 85 -2.24 2.75 13.76
C TYR A 85 -2.34 4.07 13.02
N MET A 86 -2.57 4.01 11.73
CA MET A 86 -3.04 5.18 10.99
C MET A 86 -4.50 5.42 11.33
N VAL A 87 -4.84 6.67 11.59
CA VAL A 87 -6.20 7.08 11.96
C VAL A 87 -6.70 8.12 10.96
N ARG A 88 -8.01 8.13 10.75
CA ARG A 88 -8.71 9.21 10.05
C ARG A 88 -9.39 10.09 11.10
N SER A 89 -9.16 11.38 11.05
CA SER A 89 -9.93 12.35 11.83
C SER A 89 -11.38 12.34 11.33
N GLY A 90 -12.34 12.18 12.23
CA GLY A 90 -13.76 12.36 11.93
C GLY A 90 -14.06 13.82 11.54
N ALA A 91 -15.19 14.04 10.86
CA ALA A 91 -15.63 15.39 10.50
C ALA A 91 -15.99 16.24 11.74
N ASP A 92 -16.37 15.60 12.83
CA ASP A 92 -16.54 16.19 14.17
C ASP A 92 -15.39 15.68 15.02
N ASP A 93 -14.61 16.57 15.62
CA ASP A 93 -13.36 16.35 16.37
C ASP A 93 -13.38 15.26 17.48
N GLU A 94 -14.47 14.51 17.61
CA GLU A 94 -14.67 13.59 18.75
C GLU A 94 -14.28 12.13 18.54
N LYS A 95 -14.08 11.62 17.31
CA LYS A 95 -13.72 10.20 17.10
C LYS A 95 -12.80 9.97 15.93
N SER A 96 -11.52 9.80 16.22
CA SER A 96 -10.56 9.25 15.25
C SER A 96 -10.83 7.77 15.02
N GLU A 97 -11.01 7.36 13.77
CA GLU A 97 -11.18 5.96 13.39
C GLU A 97 -9.88 5.35 12.89
N ILE A 98 -9.55 4.15 13.39
CA ILE A 98 -8.42 3.38 12.88
C ILE A 98 -8.71 2.98 11.44
N LEU A 99 -7.80 3.32 10.53
CA LEU A 99 -7.91 2.96 9.13
C LEU A 99 -7.77 1.45 8.94
N VAL A 100 -8.61 0.92 8.07
CA VAL A 100 -8.50 -0.44 7.53
C VAL A 100 -8.59 -0.39 6.02
N ILE A 101 -7.94 -1.33 5.36
CA ILE A 101 -7.91 -1.42 3.92
C ILE A 101 -8.81 -2.57 3.49
N PRO A 102 -9.76 -2.34 2.55
CA PRO A 102 -10.54 -3.40 1.96
C PRO A 102 -9.63 -4.48 1.35
N ARG A 103 -10.02 -5.73 1.48
CA ARG A 103 -9.21 -6.88 1.04
C ARG A 103 -8.85 -6.78 -0.45
N ASN A 104 -9.82 -6.51 -1.30
CA ASN A 104 -9.59 -6.38 -2.75
C ASN A 104 -8.59 -5.27 -3.10
N ASP A 105 -8.69 -4.12 -2.42
CA ASP A 105 -7.77 -3.00 -2.65
C ASP A 105 -6.34 -3.38 -2.26
N MET A 106 -6.19 -4.07 -1.13
CA MET A 106 -4.88 -4.54 -0.67
C MET A 106 -4.30 -5.62 -1.59
N GLU A 107 -5.10 -6.58 -2.04
CA GLU A 107 -4.69 -7.62 -2.97
C GLU A 107 -4.22 -7.03 -4.31
N ASN A 108 -4.96 -6.08 -4.87
CA ASN A 108 -4.57 -5.35 -6.07
C ASN A 108 -3.26 -4.58 -5.86
N PHE A 109 -3.14 -3.88 -4.74
CA PHE A 109 -1.93 -3.14 -4.39
C PHE A 109 -0.71 -4.06 -4.24
N ILE A 110 -0.82 -5.14 -3.48
CA ILE A 110 0.25 -6.12 -3.31
C ILE A 110 0.66 -6.70 -4.66
N ARG A 111 -0.30 -7.13 -5.47
CA ARG A 111 -0.03 -7.76 -6.77
C ARG A 111 0.81 -6.86 -7.67
N VAL A 112 0.51 -5.58 -7.72
CA VAL A 112 1.26 -4.62 -8.55
C VAL A 112 2.59 -4.27 -7.90
N SER A 113 2.59 -3.86 -6.64
CA SER A 113 3.80 -3.35 -5.98
C SER A 113 4.85 -4.42 -5.69
N SER A 114 4.46 -5.70 -5.58
CA SER A 114 5.40 -6.82 -5.38
C SER A 114 6.03 -7.34 -6.67
N SER A 115 5.54 -6.93 -7.84
CA SER A 115 6.06 -7.40 -9.13
C SER A 115 7.50 -6.98 -9.39
N LEU A 116 7.97 -5.88 -8.78
CA LEU A 116 9.26 -5.23 -9.03
C LEU A 116 9.51 -4.94 -10.53
N ASP A 117 8.42 -4.82 -11.30
CA ASP A 117 8.45 -4.50 -12.72
C ASP A 117 8.93 -3.06 -12.92
N GLU A 118 9.75 -2.84 -13.96
CA GLU A 118 10.30 -1.50 -14.26
C GLU A 118 9.25 -0.46 -14.65
N HIS A 119 8.06 -0.91 -15.07
CA HIS A 119 6.91 -0.08 -15.39
C HIS A 119 6.03 0.22 -14.18
N VAL A 120 6.37 -0.32 -13.02
CA VAL A 120 5.67 -0.06 -11.76
C VAL A 120 6.42 0.99 -10.95
N ARG A 121 5.69 2.01 -10.48
CA ARG A 121 6.26 3.10 -9.68
C ARG A 121 5.38 3.38 -8.48
N HIS A 122 5.99 3.47 -7.31
CA HIS A 122 5.32 4.00 -6.14
C HIS A 122 5.15 5.52 -6.31
N LEU A 123 3.95 6.02 -6.00
CA LEU A 123 3.60 7.43 -6.12
C LEU A 123 3.61 8.09 -4.75
N THR A 124 4.12 9.31 -4.69
CA THR A 124 3.98 10.16 -3.52
C THR A 124 2.55 10.71 -3.42
N TYR A 125 2.12 11.13 -2.24
CA TYR A 125 0.79 11.68 -2.02
C TYR A 125 0.47 12.85 -2.96
N SER A 126 1.43 13.72 -3.22
CA SER A 126 1.31 14.84 -4.15
C SER A 126 1.06 14.42 -5.61
N ASP A 127 1.53 13.24 -6.00
CA ASP A 127 1.41 12.79 -7.40
C ASP A 127 -0.03 12.35 -7.76
N TYR A 128 -0.86 12.03 -6.76
CA TYR A 128 -2.20 11.50 -7.02
C TYR A 128 -3.36 12.27 -6.39
N LEU A 129 -3.11 13.34 -5.60
CA LEU A 129 -4.13 14.07 -4.85
C LEU A 129 -5.24 14.70 -5.69
N ASP A 130 -4.92 15.28 -6.86
CA ASP A 130 -5.82 16.21 -7.53
C ASP A 130 -6.49 15.68 -8.82
N LYS A 131 -6.34 14.40 -9.13
CA LYS A 131 -6.80 13.90 -10.43
C LYS A 131 -7.89 12.85 -10.26
N GLN A 132 -9.14 13.27 -10.43
CA GLN A 132 -10.23 12.34 -10.69
C GLN A 132 -9.90 11.54 -11.96
N GLY A 133 -10.05 10.23 -11.89
CA GLY A 133 -9.84 9.33 -13.01
C GLY A 133 -11.00 8.36 -13.14
N LYS A 134 -11.15 7.74 -14.32
CA LYS A 134 -12.15 6.71 -14.54
C LYS A 134 -11.66 5.38 -13.97
N ARG A 135 -12.54 4.64 -13.31
CA ARG A 135 -12.25 3.28 -12.86
C ARG A 135 -12.04 2.35 -14.04
N VAL A 136 -11.06 1.48 -13.93
CA VAL A 136 -10.70 0.53 -14.97
C VAL A 136 -10.28 -0.80 -14.38
N ARG A 137 -10.41 -1.84 -15.21
CA ARG A 137 -9.84 -3.15 -14.99
C ARG A 137 -8.83 -3.44 -16.09
N ILE A 138 -7.70 -4.01 -15.71
CA ILE A 138 -6.72 -4.54 -16.65
C ILE A 138 -7.19 -5.93 -17.08
N ILE A 139 -7.36 -6.12 -18.40
CA ILE A 139 -7.96 -7.36 -18.95
C ILE A 139 -6.93 -8.31 -19.54
N ASP A 140 -5.67 -7.87 -19.71
CA ASP A 140 -4.61 -8.69 -20.30
C ASP A 140 -3.23 -8.36 -19.71
N GLY A 141 -2.25 -9.25 -19.92
CA GLY A 141 -0.87 -9.12 -19.43
C GLY A 141 -0.69 -9.50 -17.96
N ASN A 142 0.48 -9.16 -17.41
CA ASN A 142 0.92 -9.56 -16.06
C ASN A 142 -0.03 -9.07 -14.94
N PHE A 143 -0.75 -7.99 -15.19
CA PHE A 143 -1.65 -7.36 -14.23
C PHE A 143 -3.14 -7.60 -14.54
N ALA A 144 -3.46 -8.57 -15.41
CA ALA A 144 -4.86 -8.89 -15.75
C ALA A 144 -5.69 -9.16 -14.49
N GLY A 145 -6.88 -8.53 -14.39
CA GLY A 145 -7.77 -8.59 -13.22
C GLY A 145 -7.52 -7.49 -12.18
N VAL A 146 -6.43 -6.76 -12.25
CA VAL A 146 -6.17 -5.61 -11.35
C VAL A 146 -7.12 -4.47 -11.68
N GLU A 147 -7.74 -3.90 -10.66
CA GLU A 147 -8.56 -2.70 -10.77
C GLU A 147 -7.81 -1.46 -10.28
N GLY A 148 -8.04 -0.36 -10.93
CA GLY A 148 -7.41 0.91 -10.60
C GLY A 148 -8.13 2.09 -11.22
N VAL A 149 -7.46 3.23 -11.25
CA VAL A 149 -7.97 4.47 -11.82
C VAL A 149 -7.02 4.95 -12.92
N ILE A 150 -7.54 5.22 -14.12
CA ILE A 150 -6.73 5.87 -15.15
C ILE A 150 -6.48 7.31 -14.74
N LYS A 151 -5.21 7.68 -14.71
CA LYS A 151 -4.76 9.06 -14.53
C LYS A 151 -3.82 9.48 -15.65
N ARG A 152 -3.69 10.79 -15.84
CA ARG A 152 -2.71 11.35 -16.76
C ARG A 152 -1.66 12.09 -15.95
N ILE A 153 -0.44 11.56 -15.94
CA ILE A 153 0.70 12.23 -15.32
C ILE A 153 1.61 12.68 -16.44
N LYS A 154 1.84 14.01 -16.53
CA LYS A 154 2.54 14.65 -17.66
C LYS A 154 1.83 14.32 -18.99
N ARG A 155 2.46 13.54 -19.87
CA ARG A 155 1.90 13.13 -21.18
C ARG A 155 1.44 11.68 -21.21
N ASP A 156 1.74 10.90 -20.17
CA ASP A 156 1.49 9.46 -20.15
C ASP A 156 0.16 9.13 -19.46
N ARG A 157 -0.56 8.18 -20.04
CA ARG A 157 -1.67 7.53 -19.38
C ARG A 157 -1.13 6.42 -18.50
N ILE A 158 -1.53 6.40 -17.25
CA ILE A 158 -1.13 5.40 -16.27
C ILE A 158 -2.34 4.83 -15.58
N VAL A 159 -2.26 3.58 -15.17
CA VAL A 159 -3.24 2.99 -14.24
C VAL A 159 -2.67 3.07 -12.84
N VAL A 160 -3.44 3.68 -11.95
CA VAL A 160 -3.04 3.87 -10.55
C VAL A 160 -3.91 2.99 -9.66
N VAL A 161 -3.28 2.12 -8.90
CA VAL A 161 -3.91 1.35 -7.83
C VAL A 161 -3.75 2.14 -6.54
N LEU A 162 -4.87 2.50 -5.93
CA LEU A 162 -4.94 3.41 -4.80
C LEU A 162 -5.32 2.66 -3.52
N LEU A 163 -4.53 2.85 -2.48
CA LEU A 163 -4.99 2.70 -1.10
C LEU A 163 -5.34 4.09 -0.59
N LYS A 164 -6.62 4.42 -0.61
CA LYS A 164 -7.13 5.80 -0.46
C LYS A 164 -6.60 6.49 0.80
N GLY A 165 -5.85 7.58 0.58
CA GLY A 165 -5.24 8.36 1.67
C GLY A 165 -4.00 7.73 2.32
N ILE A 166 -3.50 6.61 1.79
CA ILE A 166 -2.41 5.84 2.40
C ILE A 166 -1.23 5.70 1.44
N ALA A 167 -1.46 5.05 0.29
CA ALA A 167 -0.42 4.71 -0.67
C ALA A 167 -0.99 4.60 -2.07
N ALA A 168 -0.13 4.72 -3.07
CA ALA A 168 -0.49 4.47 -4.46
C ALA A 168 0.66 3.84 -5.23
N VAL A 169 0.32 2.98 -6.19
CA VAL A 169 1.27 2.43 -7.14
C VAL A 169 0.73 2.63 -8.56
N ALA A 170 1.59 3.06 -9.45
CA ALA A 170 1.25 3.29 -10.85
C ALA A 170 1.84 2.22 -11.74
N ILE A 171 1.06 1.77 -12.72
CA ILE A 171 1.50 0.96 -13.84
C ILE A 171 1.59 1.90 -15.05
N THR A 172 2.79 2.02 -15.58
CA THR A 172 3.08 2.83 -16.78
C THR A 172 3.13 1.94 -18.02
N GLN A 173 3.02 2.54 -19.20
CA GLN A 173 3.19 1.84 -20.48
C GLN A 173 2.23 0.66 -20.76
N LEU A 174 1.02 0.71 -20.19
CA LEU A 174 -0.02 -0.26 -20.52
C LEU A 174 -0.63 0.05 -21.90
N PRO A 175 -0.72 -0.94 -22.82
CA PRO A 175 -1.46 -0.78 -24.05
C PRO A 175 -2.92 -0.42 -23.78
N PRO A 176 -3.53 0.53 -24.53
CA PRO A 176 -4.94 0.87 -24.35
C PRO A 176 -5.90 -0.31 -24.49
N SER A 177 -5.54 -1.31 -25.30
CA SER A 177 -6.30 -2.55 -25.50
C SER A 177 -6.36 -3.45 -24.27
N PHE A 178 -5.45 -3.24 -23.29
CA PHE A 178 -5.43 -4.00 -22.04
C PHE A 178 -6.31 -3.39 -20.96
N ILE A 179 -7.03 -2.29 -21.26
CA ILE A 179 -7.76 -1.50 -20.27
C ILE A 179 -9.24 -1.47 -20.63
N GLU A 180 -10.07 -1.93 -19.72
CA GLU A 180 -11.54 -1.86 -19.79
C GLU A 180 -12.06 -0.85 -18.76
N LEU A 181 -13.02 0.00 -19.16
CA LEU A 181 -13.71 0.91 -18.24
C LEU A 181 -14.70 0.13 -17.38
N ILE A 182 -14.69 0.42 -16.09
CA ILE A 182 -15.68 -0.12 -15.16
C ILE A 182 -16.68 0.99 -14.84
N ASP A 183 -17.98 0.73 -15.07
CA ASP A 183 -19.04 1.66 -14.69
C ASP A 183 -19.23 1.63 -13.15
N ASP A 184 -19.25 2.81 -12.53
CA ASP A 184 -19.46 2.97 -11.07
C ASP A 184 -20.89 2.60 -10.60
N ASN A 185 -21.77 2.12 -11.51
CA ASN A 185 -23.20 1.93 -11.25
C ASN A 185 -23.62 0.47 -10.96
N LYS A 186 -22.69 -0.40 -10.56
CA LYS A 186 -23.07 -1.77 -10.17
C LYS A 186 -22.35 -2.16 -8.88
N ASP A 187 -22.87 -1.69 -7.73
CA ASP A 187 -22.89 -2.38 -6.44
C ASP A 187 -23.95 -1.78 -5.54
#